data_2bc7b7b075264dc06260b82f1dbc604e
#
_entry.id   2bc7b7b075264dc06260b82f1dbc604e
#
_cell.length_a   1.000
_cell.length_b   1.000
_cell.length_c   1.000
_cell.angle_alpha   90.00
_cell.angle_beta   90.00
_cell.angle_gamma   90.00
#
_symmetry.space_group_name_H-M   'P 1'
#
loop_
_entity.id
_entity.type
_entity.pdbx_description
1 polymer ?
#
loop_
_entity_poly.entity_id
_entity_poly.type
_entity_poly.pdbx_seq_one_letter_code
_entity_poly.pdbx_strand_id
1 'polypeptide(L)'
;MRVERVYLDTSVLGGCFDPEFAEWSNGLVQDFRNGLFKPLLSQVTATEVRDAPEEVQVLYADLLMLDAEVIHTTEGALELADAYQERNILTPTFYDDGLHIALATVAQADVLVSWNFKHIVRLDKIRLFNAVNLEYGYRELQIYSPREVTTYARSED
;
A
#
# COMPACT_ATOMS: atom_id res chain seq x y z
N MET A 1 10.08 0.18 21.53
CA MET A 1 10.29 -0.47 20.23
C MET A 1 9.39 0.16 19.19
N ARG A 2 9.94 0.48 18.03
CA ARG A 2 9.17 1.12 16.96
C ARG A 2 8.34 0.09 16.21
N VAL A 3 7.05 0.39 16.02
CA VAL A 3 6.16 -0.42 15.21
C VAL A 3 6.21 0.09 13.77
N GLU A 4 6.45 -0.79 12.81
CA GLU A 4 6.50 -0.40 11.42
C GLU A 4 5.14 0.01 10.89
N ARG A 5 5.12 1.08 10.11
CA ARG A 5 3.92 1.64 9.49
C ARG A 5 3.82 1.10 8.06
N VAL A 6 2.78 0.34 7.80
CA VAL A 6 2.61 -0.40 6.55
C VAL A 6 1.41 0.16 5.79
N TYR A 7 1.67 0.74 4.63
CA TYR A 7 0.61 1.26 3.75
C TYR A 7 0.05 0.11 2.91
N LEU A 8 -1.28 0.01 2.90
CA LEU A 8 -2.00 -1.00 2.14
C LEU A 8 -2.71 -0.36 0.95
N ASP A 9 -2.46 -0.88 -0.25
CA ASP A 9 -3.34 -0.56 -1.36
C ASP A 9 -4.57 -1.48 -1.31
N THR A 10 -5.55 -1.20 -2.14
CA THR A 10 -6.82 -1.91 -2.12
C THR A 10 -6.69 -3.39 -2.49
N SER A 11 -5.69 -3.74 -3.31
CA SER A 11 -5.48 -5.12 -3.73
C SER A 11 -5.18 -6.06 -2.57
N VAL A 12 -4.57 -5.56 -1.50
CA VAL A 12 -4.25 -6.37 -0.33
C VAL A 12 -5.53 -6.78 0.39
N LEU A 13 -6.50 -5.89 0.48
CA LEU A 13 -7.80 -6.16 1.08
C LEU A 13 -8.56 -7.22 0.27
N GLY A 14 -8.65 -7.01 -1.03
CA GLY A 14 -9.28 -7.98 -1.93
C GLY A 14 -8.57 -9.33 -1.91
N GLY A 15 -7.26 -9.31 -1.74
CA GLY A 15 -6.45 -10.51 -1.67
C GLY A 15 -6.84 -11.45 -0.53
N CYS A 16 -7.42 -10.93 0.56
CA CYS A 16 -7.89 -11.76 1.66
C CYS A 16 -8.97 -12.76 1.23
N PHE A 17 -9.67 -12.47 0.13
CA PHE A 17 -10.77 -13.27 -0.38
C PHE A 17 -10.45 -13.92 -1.72
N ASP A 18 -9.22 -13.81 -2.19
CA ASP A 18 -8.74 -14.39 -3.43
C ASP A 18 -7.94 -15.66 -3.10
N PRO A 19 -8.34 -16.83 -3.63
CA PRO A 19 -7.65 -18.09 -3.32
C PRO A 19 -6.13 -18.06 -3.55
N GLU A 20 -5.67 -17.26 -4.50
CA GLU A 20 -4.23 -17.14 -4.80
C GLU A 20 -3.48 -16.38 -3.71
N PHE A 21 -4.11 -15.36 -3.11
CA PHE A 21 -3.43 -14.44 -2.20
C PHE A 21 -3.90 -14.51 -0.76
N ALA A 22 -5.00 -15.21 -0.49
CA ALA A 22 -5.67 -15.18 0.81
C ALA A 22 -4.76 -15.55 1.98
N GLU A 23 -3.92 -16.55 1.78
CA GLU A 23 -3.00 -17.02 2.81
C GLU A 23 -2.12 -15.89 3.34
N TRP A 24 -1.53 -15.11 2.42
CA TRP A 24 -0.58 -14.07 2.75
C TRP A 24 -1.27 -12.76 3.18
N SER A 25 -2.35 -12.38 2.50
CA SER A 25 -3.12 -11.20 2.88
C SER A 25 -3.73 -11.36 4.26
N ASN A 26 -4.32 -12.52 4.56
CA ASN A 26 -4.89 -12.76 5.89
C ASN A 26 -3.81 -12.86 6.95
N GLY A 27 -2.63 -13.40 6.60
CA GLY A 27 -1.49 -13.40 7.50
C GLY A 27 -1.07 -11.99 7.90
N LEU A 28 -1.03 -11.09 6.93
CA LEU A 28 -0.68 -9.69 7.18
C LEU A 28 -1.75 -9.00 8.04
N VAL A 29 -3.03 -9.25 7.77
CA VAL A 29 -4.12 -8.72 8.59
C VAL A 29 -3.97 -9.20 10.03
N GLN A 30 -3.60 -10.47 10.23
CA GLN A 30 -3.37 -11.00 11.57
C GLN A 30 -2.19 -10.30 12.25
N ASP A 31 -1.14 -9.95 11.50
CA ASP A 31 -0.02 -9.16 12.02
C ASP A 31 -0.50 -7.81 12.56
N PHE A 32 -1.43 -7.14 11.84
CA PHE A 32 -2.02 -5.91 12.33
C PHE A 32 -2.84 -6.13 13.60
N ARG A 33 -3.63 -7.20 13.65
CA ARG A 33 -4.43 -7.53 14.85
C ARG A 33 -3.53 -7.81 16.06
N ASN A 34 -2.37 -8.37 15.82
CA ASN A 34 -1.40 -8.69 16.87
C ASN A 34 -0.54 -7.47 17.26
N GLY A 35 -0.72 -6.35 16.59
CA GLY A 35 0.03 -5.13 16.88
C GLY A 35 1.48 -5.14 16.41
N LEU A 36 1.83 -6.06 15.51
CA LEU A 36 3.19 -6.16 14.96
C LEU A 36 3.48 -5.03 13.96
N PHE A 37 2.44 -4.57 13.25
CA PHE A 37 2.52 -3.48 12.29
C PHE A 37 1.34 -2.54 12.51
N LYS A 38 1.50 -1.29 12.10
CA LYS A 38 0.42 -0.30 12.10
C LYS A 38 -0.09 -0.11 10.67
N PRO A 39 -1.39 -0.34 10.41
CA PRO A 39 -1.91 -0.15 9.06
C PRO A 39 -2.10 1.31 8.71
N LEU A 40 -1.68 1.70 7.51
CA LEU A 40 -1.94 3.01 6.91
C LEU A 40 -2.92 2.82 5.78
N LEU A 41 -4.06 3.52 5.85
CA LEU A 41 -5.13 3.45 4.86
C LEU A 41 -5.39 4.85 4.33
N SER A 42 -5.53 4.99 3.01
CA SER A 42 -5.73 6.31 2.41
C SER A 42 -7.16 6.54 1.96
N GLN A 43 -7.47 7.79 1.62
CA GLN A 43 -8.74 8.16 1.03
C GLN A 43 -8.96 7.48 -0.33
N VAL A 44 -7.88 7.20 -1.07
CA VAL A 44 -7.99 6.46 -2.33
C VAL A 44 -8.51 5.05 -2.07
N THR A 45 -7.96 4.37 -1.07
CA THR A 45 -8.45 3.04 -0.68
C THR A 45 -9.91 3.12 -0.24
N ALA A 46 -10.28 4.13 0.55
CA ALA A 46 -11.67 4.31 0.99
C ALA A 46 -12.62 4.45 -0.21
N THR A 47 -12.22 5.22 -1.22
CA THR A 47 -13.03 5.41 -2.42
C THR A 47 -13.16 4.12 -3.22
N GLU A 48 -12.08 3.39 -3.40
CA GLU A 48 -12.08 2.13 -4.14
C GLU A 48 -12.91 1.06 -3.42
N VAL A 49 -12.87 1.04 -2.09
CA VAL A 49 -13.61 0.07 -1.28
C VAL A 49 -15.12 0.28 -1.38
N ARG A 50 -15.61 1.49 -1.67
CA ARG A 50 -17.05 1.75 -1.85
C ARG A 50 -17.66 0.86 -2.92
N ASP A 51 -16.92 0.57 -3.97
CA ASP A 51 -17.38 -0.22 -5.10
C ASP A 51 -16.92 -1.69 -5.01
N ALA A 52 -16.30 -2.07 -3.90
CA ALA A 52 -15.83 -3.42 -3.68
C ALA A 52 -16.93 -4.30 -3.09
N PRO A 53 -16.77 -5.63 -3.12
CA PRO A 53 -17.68 -6.55 -2.45
C PRO A 53 -17.85 -6.22 -0.97
N GLU A 54 -19.01 -6.55 -0.41
CA GLU A 54 -19.33 -6.28 0.99
C GLU A 54 -18.28 -6.81 1.96
N GLU A 55 -17.74 -7.99 1.69
CA GLU A 55 -16.71 -8.61 2.54
C GLU A 55 -15.44 -7.76 2.63
N VAL A 56 -15.08 -7.08 1.53
CA VAL A 56 -13.95 -6.15 1.51
C VAL A 56 -14.26 -4.89 2.32
N GLN A 57 -15.50 -4.41 2.22
CA GLN A 57 -15.95 -3.23 2.98
C GLN A 57 -15.90 -3.51 4.48
N VAL A 58 -16.34 -4.71 4.90
CA VAL A 58 -16.30 -5.12 6.31
C VAL A 58 -14.85 -5.19 6.80
N LEU A 59 -13.98 -5.80 6.00
CA LEU A 59 -12.55 -5.88 6.36
C LEU A 59 -11.93 -4.50 6.51
N TYR A 60 -12.25 -3.57 5.61
CA TYR A 60 -11.74 -2.20 5.70
C TYR A 60 -12.17 -1.54 7.01
N ALA A 61 -13.47 -1.69 7.37
CA ALA A 61 -13.98 -1.16 8.62
C ALA A 61 -13.27 -1.78 9.84
N ASP A 62 -13.01 -3.08 9.79
CA ASP A 62 -12.29 -3.78 10.86
C ASP A 62 -10.87 -3.23 11.03
N LEU A 63 -10.18 -2.97 9.92
CA LEU A 63 -8.82 -2.41 9.98
C LEU A 63 -8.82 -1.01 10.58
N LEU A 64 -9.83 -0.20 10.29
CA LEU A 64 -9.95 1.14 10.91
C LEU A 64 -10.03 1.06 12.43
N MET A 65 -10.60 -0.03 12.97
CA MET A 65 -10.72 -0.24 14.41
C MET A 65 -9.42 -0.70 15.07
N LEU A 66 -8.39 -1.01 14.28
CA LEU A 66 -7.08 -1.46 14.78
C LEU A 66 -6.07 -0.31 14.90
N ASP A 67 -6.54 0.89 15.25
CA ASP A 67 -5.70 2.08 15.37
C ASP A 67 -4.97 2.39 14.05
N ALA A 68 -5.69 2.24 12.94
CA ALA A 68 -5.15 2.57 11.63
C ALA A 68 -4.90 4.07 11.50
N GLU A 69 -3.82 4.41 10.82
CA GLU A 69 -3.56 5.79 10.44
C GLU A 69 -4.25 6.06 9.11
N VAL A 70 -5.12 7.07 9.07
CA VAL A 70 -5.83 7.45 7.84
C VAL A 70 -5.06 8.54 7.13
N ILE A 71 -4.61 8.25 5.92
CA ILE A 71 -3.81 9.17 5.12
C ILE A 71 -4.71 9.97 4.21
N HIS A 72 -4.74 11.28 4.41
CA HIS A 72 -5.50 12.20 3.56
C HIS A 72 -4.68 12.59 2.35
N THR A 73 -5.36 12.84 1.23
CA THR A 73 -4.70 13.31 0.02
C THR A 73 -4.27 14.75 0.22
N THR A 74 -2.97 14.99 0.12
CA THR A 74 -2.39 16.32 0.27
C THR A 74 -1.99 16.87 -1.09
N GLU A 75 -1.74 18.18 -1.14
CA GLU A 75 -1.23 18.83 -2.33
C GLU A 75 0.12 18.24 -2.74
N GLY A 76 0.99 17.94 -1.77
CA GLY A 76 2.27 17.32 -2.03
C GLY A 76 2.15 15.93 -2.65
N ALA A 77 1.18 15.13 -2.21
CA ALA A 77 0.95 13.81 -2.80
C ALA A 77 0.46 13.91 -4.24
N LEU A 78 -0.44 14.85 -4.52
CA LEU A 78 -0.94 15.08 -5.88
C LEU A 78 0.19 15.56 -6.80
N GLU A 79 1.02 16.47 -6.32
CA GLU A 79 2.17 16.95 -7.08
C GLU A 79 3.13 15.82 -7.42
N LEU A 80 3.39 14.95 -6.47
CA LEU A 80 4.26 13.80 -6.68
C LEU A 80 3.65 12.79 -7.67
N ALA A 81 2.34 12.51 -7.53
CA ALA A 81 1.64 11.62 -8.46
C ALA A 81 1.64 12.17 -9.88
N ASP A 82 1.46 13.51 -10.03
CA ASP A 82 1.55 14.18 -11.33
C ASP A 82 2.96 14.07 -11.91
N ALA A 83 3.99 14.16 -11.09
CA ALA A 83 5.37 13.98 -11.54
C ALA A 83 5.61 12.58 -12.10
N TYR A 84 5.02 11.54 -11.48
CA TYR A 84 5.10 10.19 -12.02
C TYR A 84 4.47 10.10 -13.41
N GLN A 85 3.34 10.78 -13.61
CA GLN A 85 2.66 10.82 -14.91
C GLN A 85 3.50 11.55 -15.95
N GLU A 86 4.11 12.67 -15.60
CA GLU A 86 4.96 13.45 -16.50
C GLU A 86 6.18 12.66 -16.97
N ARG A 87 6.66 11.75 -16.13
CA ARG A 87 7.79 10.87 -16.46
C ARG A 87 7.35 9.61 -17.20
N ASN A 88 6.06 9.47 -17.49
CA ASN A 88 5.48 8.34 -18.22
C ASN A 88 5.77 7.00 -17.56
N ILE A 89 5.84 6.96 -16.21
CA ILE A 89 6.02 5.70 -15.48
C ILE A 89 4.80 4.83 -15.65
N LEU A 90 3.61 5.44 -15.60
CA LEU A 90 2.32 4.77 -15.81
C LEU A 90 1.51 5.57 -16.82
N THR A 91 0.60 4.90 -17.53
CA THR A 91 -0.36 5.60 -18.38
C THR A 91 -1.41 6.30 -17.51
N PRO A 92 -2.11 7.33 -18.02
CA PRO A 92 -3.11 8.06 -17.22
C PRO A 92 -4.22 7.19 -16.64
N THR A 93 -4.56 6.08 -17.30
CA THR A 93 -5.57 5.14 -16.80
C THR A 93 -5.19 4.59 -15.41
N PHE A 94 -3.90 4.49 -15.10
CA PHE A 94 -3.38 3.93 -13.86
C PHE A 94 -2.88 4.99 -12.89
N TYR A 95 -3.42 6.22 -13.01
CA TYR A 95 -3.05 7.34 -12.13
C TYR A 95 -3.17 6.97 -10.65
N ASP A 96 -4.24 6.25 -10.26
CA ASP A 96 -4.47 5.91 -8.85
C ASP A 96 -3.40 4.98 -8.29
N ASP A 97 -2.80 4.12 -9.11
CA ASP A 97 -1.68 3.30 -8.66
C ASP A 97 -0.49 4.17 -8.26
N GLY A 98 -0.19 5.18 -9.08
CA GLY A 98 0.84 6.17 -8.74
C GLY A 98 0.48 7.00 -7.53
N LEU A 99 -0.80 7.33 -7.36
CA LEU A 99 -1.25 8.10 -6.20
C LEU A 99 -1.09 7.31 -4.90
N HIS A 100 -1.33 5.99 -4.90
CA HIS A 100 -1.02 5.15 -3.75
C HIS A 100 0.46 5.29 -3.35
N ILE A 101 1.35 5.22 -4.33
CA ILE A 101 2.79 5.34 -4.07
C ILE A 101 3.13 6.73 -3.53
N ALA A 102 2.55 7.78 -4.12
CA ALA A 102 2.79 9.15 -3.68
C ALA A 102 2.30 9.38 -2.24
N LEU A 103 1.11 8.87 -1.91
CA LEU A 103 0.55 9.00 -0.57
C LEU A 103 1.43 8.31 0.47
N ALA A 104 1.87 7.08 0.19
CA ALA A 104 2.76 6.35 1.09
C ALA A 104 4.10 7.07 1.25
N THR A 105 4.63 7.62 0.18
CA THR A 105 5.90 8.34 0.18
C THR A 105 5.82 9.61 1.04
N VAL A 106 4.80 10.44 0.81
CA VAL A 106 4.64 11.70 1.54
C VAL A 106 4.34 11.45 3.02
N ALA A 107 3.58 10.40 3.32
CA ALA A 107 3.30 10.00 4.71
C ALA A 107 4.50 9.31 5.38
N GLN A 108 5.58 9.08 4.64
CA GLN A 108 6.77 8.42 5.15
C GLN A 108 6.49 7.02 5.72
N ALA A 109 5.65 6.26 5.00
CA ALA A 109 5.40 4.87 5.37
C ALA A 109 6.71 4.08 5.37
N ASP A 110 6.83 3.11 6.25
CA ASP A 110 8.01 2.25 6.28
C ASP A 110 8.03 1.29 5.09
N VAL A 111 6.84 0.85 4.68
CA VAL A 111 6.69 -0.02 3.52
C VAL A 111 5.29 0.14 2.93
N LEU A 112 5.18 0.00 1.62
CA LEU A 112 3.91 -0.14 0.92
C LEU A 112 3.79 -1.58 0.46
N VAL A 113 2.64 -2.20 0.70
CA VAL A 113 2.36 -3.56 0.23
C VAL A 113 1.24 -3.57 -0.79
N SER A 114 1.39 -4.40 -1.80
CA SER A 114 0.44 -4.52 -2.91
C SER A 114 0.57 -5.88 -3.59
N TRP A 115 -0.52 -6.35 -4.19
CA TRP A 115 -0.50 -7.50 -5.10
C TRP A 115 -0.41 -7.07 -6.57
N ASN A 116 -0.31 -5.78 -6.83
CA ASN A 116 -0.25 -5.27 -8.20
C ASN A 116 1.18 -5.41 -8.75
N PHE A 117 1.48 -6.58 -9.31
CA PHE A 117 2.80 -6.86 -9.88
C PHE A 117 3.03 -6.19 -11.23
N LYS A 118 1.98 -5.66 -11.83
CA LYS A 118 2.09 -5.02 -13.13
C LYS A 118 2.55 -3.57 -13.03
N HIS A 119 2.03 -2.83 -12.04
CA HIS A 119 2.28 -1.39 -11.94
C HIS A 119 3.02 -0.95 -10.70
N ILE A 120 3.00 -1.73 -9.62
CA ILE A 120 3.50 -1.30 -8.31
C ILE A 120 4.68 -2.17 -7.84
N VAL A 121 4.45 -3.47 -7.65
CA VAL A 121 5.47 -4.39 -7.14
C VAL A 121 6.25 -4.96 -8.33
N ARG A 122 7.06 -4.11 -8.93
CA ARG A 122 7.83 -4.45 -10.11
C ARG A 122 9.12 -3.64 -10.09
N LEU A 123 10.25 -4.33 -10.13
CA LEU A 123 11.56 -3.72 -9.90
C LEU A 123 11.83 -2.48 -10.75
N ASP A 124 11.56 -2.54 -12.05
CA ASP A 124 11.81 -1.40 -12.95
C ASP A 124 10.94 -0.19 -12.58
N LYS A 125 9.67 -0.43 -12.22
CA LYS A 125 8.76 0.64 -11.79
C LYS A 125 9.18 1.20 -10.44
N ILE A 126 9.53 0.34 -9.49
CA ILE A 126 9.97 0.77 -8.15
C ILE A 126 11.16 1.73 -8.26
N ARG A 127 12.12 1.39 -9.11
CA ARG A 127 13.29 2.25 -9.33
C ARG A 127 12.92 3.60 -9.92
N LEU A 128 11.98 3.62 -10.87
CA LEU A 128 11.52 4.86 -11.48
C LEU A 128 10.77 5.74 -10.49
N PHE A 129 9.86 5.16 -9.70
CA PHE A 129 9.15 5.92 -8.66
C PHE A 129 10.13 6.50 -7.66
N ASN A 130 11.09 5.71 -7.19
CA ASN A 130 12.04 6.18 -6.18
C ASN A 130 13.02 7.21 -6.73
N ALA A 131 13.36 7.16 -8.01
CA ALA A 131 14.16 8.21 -8.63
C ALA A 131 13.43 9.57 -8.57
N VAL A 132 12.12 9.57 -8.86
CA VAL A 132 11.30 10.78 -8.76
C VAL A 132 11.15 11.21 -7.29
N ASN A 133 10.93 10.25 -6.38
CA ASN A 133 10.81 10.55 -4.95
C ASN A 133 12.03 11.29 -4.44
N LEU A 134 13.21 10.80 -4.74
CA LEU A 134 14.47 11.44 -4.32
C LEU A 134 14.62 12.82 -4.94
N GLU A 135 14.26 12.99 -6.21
CA GLU A 135 14.33 14.27 -6.89
C GLU A 135 13.44 15.33 -6.23
N TYR A 136 12.31 14.91 -5.68
CA TYR A 136 11.37 15.79 -4.99
C TYR A 136 11.68 15.94 -3.49
N GLY A 137 12.79 15.38 -3.02
CA GLY A 137 13.22 15.54 -1.64
C GLY A 137 12.64 14.54 -0.65
N TYR A 138 12.00 13.49 -1.15
CA TYR A 138 11.48 12.42 -0.29
C TYR A 138 12.47 11.27 -0.18
N ARG A 139 12.27 10.41 0.82
CA ARG A 139 13.05 9.18 0.95
C ARG A 139 12.55 8.13 -0.04
N GLU A 140 13.37 7.14 -0.31
CA GLU A 140 12.93 5.98 -1.06
C GLU A 140 11.82 5.24 -0.29
N LEU A 141 10.82 4.74 -1.04
CA LEU A 141 9.75 3.94 -0.49
C LEU A 141 10.07 2.46 -0.73
N GLN A 142 10.01 1.67 0.33
CA GLN A 142 10.12 0.21 0.23
C GLN A 142 8.78 -0.32 -0.26
N ILE A 143 8.78 -1.14 -1.30
CA ILE A 143 7.58 -1.69 -1.92
C ILE A 143 7.72 -3.21 -2.04
N TYR A 144 6.76 -3.93 -1.46
CA TYR A 144 6.78 -5.40 -1.41
C TYR A 144 5.38 -5.97 -1.54
N SER A 145 5.28 -7.27 -1.77
CA SER A 145 4.02 -7.98 -1.66
C SER A 145 3.75 -8.38 -0.21
N PRO A 146 2.49 -8.67 0.15
CA PRO A 146 2.19 -9.19 1.49
C PRO A 146 2.98 -10.44 1.86
N ARG A 147 3.28 -11.29 0.88
CA ARG A 147 4.05 -12.50 1.12
C ARG A 147 5.44 -12.22 1.70
N GLU A 148 6.05 -11.13 1.28
CA GLU A 148 7.39 -10.77 1.72
C GLU A 148 7.39 -10.08 3.09
N VAL A 149 6.28 -9.45 3.47
CA VAL A 149 6.20 -8.62 4.67
C VAL A 149 5.60 -9.37 5.86
N THR A 150 4.57 -10.19 5.62
CA THR A 150 3.89 -10.90 6.70
C THR A 150 4.81 -11.84 7.45
N THR A 151 4.56 -11.99 8.76
CA THR A 151 5.25 -12.96 9.59
C THR A 151 4.64 -14.37 9.45
N TYR A 152 3.51 -14.47 8.74
CA TYR A 152 2.80 -15.73 8.52
C TYR A 152 3.69 -16.78 7.85
N ALA A 153 3.66 -18.01 8.36
CA ALA A 153 4.39 -19.15 7.84
C ALA A 153 5.89 -18.97 7.78
N ARG A 154 6.46 -17.99 8.50
CA ARG A 154 7.91 -17.87 8.59
C ARG A 154 8.43 -18.93 9.54
N SER A 155 9.48 -19.60 9.10
CA SER A 155 10.23 -20.53 9.94
C SER A 155 11.02 -19.75 10.98
N GLU A 156 11.17 -20.33 12.19
CA GLU A 156 12.01 -19.78 13.23
C GLU A 156 13.45 -20.24 13.12
N ASP A 157 13.74 -21.06 12.16
CA ASP A 157 15.07 -21.63 11.97
C ASP A 157 16.09 -20.59 11.48
#